data_fe401e5955357641e751bc19e764ce2d
#
_entry.id   fe401e5955357641e751bc19e764ce2d
#
_cell.length_a   1.000
_cell.length_b   1.000
_cell.length_c   1.000
_cell.angle_alpha   90.00
_cell.angle_beta   90.00
_cell.angle_gamma   90.00
#
_symmetry.space_group_name_H-M   'P 1'
#
loop_
_entity.id
_entity.type
_entity.pdbx_description
1 polymer ?
#
loop_
_entity_poly.entity_id
_entity_poly.type
_entity_poly.pdbx_seq_one_letter_code
_entity_poly.pdbx_strand_id
1 'polypeptide(L)'
;MPKAYRIAHIELLLDAPQFRFSGLAPFEIDPTTTTNPIELIFDPETPAPTATDQLLDTFDFPDAEAVCRLYKNEAGHLFTMSRHEKPLCIFEIPLQGKTRTNFAPGEDVSLFRFGLWMLFNLRAVRLGAVAIHSSVLIHRNRAVLCLGESGTGKSTHTRLWRENIEGTELLNDDSPILALKEGVATVYGSPWSGKTPCYRNLHYPIQGFLRLSQAPVNEIRALSTLMAYGSLQPSMPPSFSYDSELFDCINNLLSAILRQTKVYHLRCLPNAEAAELARQTIYTETR
;
A
#
# COMPACT_ATOMS: atom_id res chain seq x y z
N MET A 1 2.96 20.20 18.63
CA MET A 1 1.63 19.64 18.85
C MET A 1 1.48 18.40 17.99
N PRO A 2 0.83 17.36 18.48
CA PRO A 2 0.50 16.17 17.69
C PRO A 2 -0.28 16.53 16.43
N LYS A 3 -0.11 15.76 15.37
CA LYS A 3 -0.89 15.87 14.14
C LYS A 3 -1.63 14.56 13.87
N ALA A 4 -2.86 14.67 13.41
CA ALA A 4 -3.67 13.52 13.05
C ALA A 4 -3.92 13.44 11.55
N TYR A 5 -4.03 12.22 11.06
CA TYR A 5 -4.25 11.92 9.65
C TYR A 5 -5.28 10.79 9.53
N ARG A 6 -6.10 10.84 8.48
CA ARG A 6 -7.01 9.73 8.15
C ARG A 6 -6.68 9.16 6.79
N ILE A 7 -6.25 7.89 6.77
CA ILE A 7 -5.91 7.14 5.57
C ILE A 7 -6.88 5.98 5.48
N ALA A 8 -7.69 5.94 4.43
CA ALA A 8 -8.87 5.08 4.38
C ALA A 8 -9.81 5.36 5.58
N HIS A 9 -10.14 4.34 6.36
CA HIS A 9 -10.92 4.47 7.60
C HIS A 9 -10.04 4.44 8.86
N ILE A 10 -8.72 4.53 8.72
CA ILE A 10 -7.75 4.38 9.80
C ILE A 10 -7.16 5.74 10.16
N GLU A 11 -7.14 6.03 11.44
CA GLU A 11 -6.61 7.27 11.99
C GLU A 11 -5.20 7.06 12.53
N LEU A 12 -4.32 8.01 12.23
CA LEU A 12 -2.96 8.08 12.77
C LEU A 12 -2.82 9.34 13.61
N LEU A 13 -2.18 9.24 14.76
CA LEU A 13 -1.78 10.36 15.60
C LEU A 13 -0.26 10.35 15.75
N LEU A 14 0.41 11.35 15.20
CA LEU A 14 1.86 11.49 15.20
C LEU A 14 2.28 12.57 16.19
N ASP A 15 2.96 12.19 17.26
CA ASP A 15 3.22 13.07 18.43
C ASP A 15 4.51 13.89 18.34
N ALA A 16 5.23 13.83 17.22
CA ALA A 16 6.49 14.57 17.13
C ALA A 16 6.61 15.37 15.81
N PRO A 17 7.24 16.56 15.85
CA PRO A 17 7.33 17.45 14.69
C PRO A 17 8.15 16.89 13.53
N GLN A 18 9.08 15.97 13.79
CA GLN A 18 9.87 15.29 12.76
C GLN A 18 9.04 14.25 11.97
N PHE A 19 7.89 13.81 12.47
CA PHE A 19 7.04 12.80 11.83
C PHE A 19 6.23 13.37 10.67
N ARG A 20 6.92 13.92 9.64
CA ARG A 20 6.26 14.58 8.52
C ARG A 20 6.96 14.29 7.20
N PHE A 21 6.15 14.13 6.16
CA PHE A 21 6.57 14.22 4.76
C PHE A 21 5.39 14.74 3.92
N SER A 22 5.67 15.25 2.73
CA SER A 22 4.69 15.98 1.89
C SER A 22 3.43 15.17 1.56
N GLY A 23 3.57 13.84 1.41
CA GLY A 23 2.43 12.97 1.10
C GLY A 23 1.35 12.92 2.18
N LEU A 24 1.67 13.25 3.44
CA LEU A 24 0.69 13.26 4.54
C LEU A 24 -0.29 14.44 4.48
N ALA A 25 0.09 15.57 3.89
CA ALA A 25 -0.69 16.80 3.97
C ALA A 25 -2.16 16.67 3.52
N PRO A 26 -2.51 15.97 2.42
CA PRO A 26 -3.90 15.81 2.01
C PRO A 26 -4.76 14.95 2.96
N PHE A 27 -4.14 14.24 3.88
CA PHE A 27 -4.79 13.30 4.81
C PHE A 27 -4.94 13.89 6.23
N GLU A 28 -4.43 15.12 6.46
CA GLU A 28 -4.48 15.77 7.76
C GLU A 28 -5.93 16.04 8.20
N ILE A 29 -6.22 15.74 9.46
CA ILE A 29 -7.50 15.99 10.12
C ILE A 29 -7.26 16.68 11.46
N ASP A 30 -8.31 17.23 12.06
CA ASP A 30 -8.22 17.79 13.41
C ASP A 30 -7.94 16.66 14.43
N PRO A 31 -6.85 16.73 15.21
CA PRO A 31 -6.53 15.72 16.23
C PRO A 31 -7.63 15.48 17.26
N THR A 32 -8.46 16.51 17.53
CA THR A 32 -9.57 16.40 18.49
C THR A 32 -10.74 15.53 17.99
N THR A 33 -10.77 15.22 16.69
CA THR A 33 -11.82 14.40 16.07
C THR A 33 -11.46 12.92 16.01
N THR A 34 -10.26 12.53 16.43
CA THR A 34 -9.85 11.11 16.43
C THR A 34 -10.54 10.34 17.55
N THR A 35 -10.91 9.10 17.25
CA THR A 35 -11.63 8.24 18.21
C THR A 35 -10.79 7.07 18.70
N ASN A 36 -10.03 6.44 17.82
CA ASN A 36 -9.15 5.31 18.13
C ASN A 36 -7.93 5.30 17.20
N PRO A 37 -7.07 6.33 17.25
CA PRO A 37 -5.95 6.43 16.35
C PRO A 37 -4.84 5.41 16.65
N ILE A 38 -4.12 5.02 15.62
CA ILE A 38 -2.80 4.43 15.78
C ILE A 38 -1.86 5.57 16.22
N GLU A 39 -1.44 5.56 17.47
CA GLU A 39 -0.54 6.59 17.99
C GLU A 39 0.92 6.20 17.74
N LEU A 40 1.70 7.11 17.19
CA LEU A 40 3.17 7.00 17.09
C LEU A 40 3.83 8.10 17.93
N ILE A 41 4.62 7.68 18.90
CA ILE A 41 5.40 8.57 19.77
C ILE A 41 6.89 8.44 19.52
N PHE A 42 7.62 9.53 19.71
CA PHE A 42 9.07 9.51 19.78
C PHE A 42 9.52 9.04 21.16
N ASP A 43 10.31 7.98 21.18
CA ASP A 43 10.91 7.44 22.40
C ASP A 43 12.36 7.00 22.08
N PRO A 44 13.38 7.72 22.55
CA PRO A 44 14.77 7.35 22.30
C PRO A 44 15.14 5.99 22.90
N GLU A 45 14.38 5.52 23.91
CA GLU A 45 14.57 4.23 24.57
C GLU A 45 13.74 3.11 23.94
N THR A 46 13.24 3.31 22.70
CA THR A 46 12.53 2.26 21.95
C THR A 46 13.39 0.98 21.91
N PRO A 47 12.88 -0.16 22.42
CA PRO A 47 13.70 -1.35 22.63
C PRO A 47 14.19 -1.94 21.31
N ALA A 48 15.46 -2.34 21.30
CA ALA A 48 16.01 -3.13 20.21
C ALA A 48 15.52 -4.58 20.29
N PRO A 49 15.47 -5.30 19.13
CA PRO A 49 15.18 -6.72 19.13
C PRO A 49 16.15 -7.51 20.02
N THR A 50 15.62 -8.53 20.67
CA THR A 50 16.36 -9.43 21.54
C THR A 50 16.50 -10.82 20.91
N ALA A 51 17.26 -11.71 21.52
CA ALA A 51 17.42 -13.08 21.06
C ALA A 51 16.12 -13.92 21.11
N THR A 52 15.10 -13.45 21.84
CA THR A 52 13.80 -14.12 21.95
C THR A 52 12.80 -13.65 20.89
N ASP A 53 13.08 -12.55 20.16
CA ASP A 53 12.23 -12.05 19.09
C ASP A 53 12.45 -12.89 17.82
N GLN A 54 11.39 -13.41 17.25
CA GLN A 54 11.45 -14.19 16.02
C GLN A 54 11.71 -13.28 14.83
N LEU A 55 12.83 -13.45 14.14
CA LEU A 55 13.07 -12.80 12.85
C LEU A 55 12.13 -13.41 11.80
N LEU A 56 11.26 -12.58 11.21
CA LEU A 56 10.34 -12.98 10.13
C LEU A 56 10.97 -12.77 8.75
N ASP A 57 11.61 -11.59 8.54
CA ASP A 57 12.12 -11.23 7.22
C ASP A 57 13.33 -10.29 7.32
N THR A 58 14.19 -10.36 6.30
CA THR A 58 15.31 -9.42 6.08
C THR A 58 15.35 -9.05 4.62
N PHE A 59 15.33 -7.76 4.31
CA PHE A 59 15.35 -7.25 2.93
C PHE A 59 16.06 -5.90 2.84
N ASP A 60 16.52 -5.57 1.63
CA ASP A 60 17.18 -4.30 1.35
C ASP A 60 16.16 -3.18 1.08
N PHE A 61 16.47 -1.97 1.54
CA PHE A 61 15.78 -0.74 1.20
C PHE A 61 16.76 0.21 0.50
N PRO A 62 16.87 0.09 -0.85
CA PRO A 62 17.89 0.80 -1.62
C PRO A 62 17.81 2.32 -1.54
N ASP A 63 16.61 2.89 -1.42
CA ASP A 63 16.39 4.34 -1.36
C ASP A 63 17.12 5.04 -0.19
N ALA A 64 17.40 4.30 0.88
CA ALA A 64 18.14 4.78 2.04
C ALA A 64 19.43 3.98 2.31
N GLU A 65 19.86 3.11 1.40
CA GLU A 65 20.98 2.19 1.57
C GLU A 65 20.90 1.41 2.90
N ALA A 66 19.68 0.99 3.27
CA ALA A 66 19.40 0.36 4.53
C ALA A 66 19.03 -1.12 4.37
N VAL A 67 19.37 -1.92 5.38
CA VAL A 67 18.85 -3.28 5.58
C VAL A 67 17.71 -3.20 6.58
N CYS A 68 16.55 -3.73 6.18
CA CYS A 68 15.34 -3.79 6.97
C CYS A 68 15.17 -5.19 7.57
N ARG A 69 14.71 -5.25 8.82
CA ARG A 69 14.36 -6.53 9.46
C ARG A 69 13.02 -6.39 10.18
N LEU A 70 12.16 -7.38 9.98
CA LEU A 70 10.89 -7.49 10.66
C LEU A 70 10.96 -8.64 11.67
N TYR A 71 10.62 -8.36 12.92
CA TYR A 71 10.57 -9.33 14.00
C TYR A 71 9.16 -9.42 14.58
N LYS A 72 8.85 -10.55 15.19
CA LYS A 72 7.62 -10.82 15.95
C LYS A 72 7.93 -11.32 17.34
N ASN A 73 7.13 -10.87 18.30
CA ASN A 73 7.09 -11.40 19.66
C ASN A 73 5.64 -11.44 20.18
N GLU A 74 5.45 -11.78 21.44
CA GLU A 74 4.12 -11.86 22.06
C GLU A 74 3.41 -10.49 22.11
N ALA A 75 4.14 -9.38 22.20
CA ALA A 75 3.58 -8.02 22.26
C ALA A 75 3.16 -7.49 20.89
N GLY A 76 3.79 -7.96 19.80
CA GLY A 76 3.53 -7.49 18.45
C GLY A 76 4.73 -7.64 17.53
N HIS A 77 5.10 -6.55 16.85
CA HIS A 77 6.19 -6.53 15.86
C HIS A 77 7.22 -5.46 16.21
N LEU A 78 8.47 -5.73 15.79
CA LEU A 78 9.55 -4.75 15.76
C LEU A 78 10.03 -4.65 14.32
N PHE A 79 10.11 -3.44 13.81
CA PHE A 79 10.68 -3.16 12.50
C PHE A 79 11.93 -2.31 12.66
N THR A 80 13.06 -2.79 12.14
CA THR A 80 14.35 -2.11 12.28
C THR A 80 14.94 -1.79 10.93
N MET A 81 15.63 -0.68 10.86
CA MET A 81 16.45 -0.30 9.72
C MET A 81 17.88 -0.03 10.18
N SER A 82 18.87 -0.56 9.45
CA SER A 82 20.29 -0.43 9.76
C SER A 82 21.11 -0.20 8.50
N ARG A 83 22.25 0.50 8.62
CA ARG A 83 23.24 0.68 7.55
C ARG A 83 24.59 0.19 8.04
N HIS A 84 25.23 -0.74 7.30
CA HIS A 84 26.51 -1.35 7.75
C HIS A 84 26.44 -1.81 9.21
N GLU A 85 25.37 -2.50 9.57
CA GLU A 85 25.06 -2.99 10.92
C GLU A 85 24.84 -1.91 12.01
N LYS A 86 25.00 -0.62 11.67
CA LYS A 86 24.64 0.47 12.57
C LYS A 86 23.12 0.69 12.56
N PRO A 87 22.46 0.63 13.72
CA PRO A 87 21.03 0.95 13.78
C PRO A 87 20.78 2.37 13.32
N LEU A 88 19.78 2.56 12.44
CA LEU A 88 19.28 3.86 12.01
C LEU A 88 18.02 4.22 12.78
N CYS A 89 17.03 3.31 12.78
CA CYS A 89 15.80 3.50 13.54
C CYS A 89 15.10 2.18 13.81
N ILE A 90 14.26 2.19 14.83
CA ILE A 90 13.42 1.09 15.28
C ILE A 90 11.99 1.61 15.38
N PHE A 91 11.04 0.79 14.95
CA PHE A 91 9.61 0.97 15.17
C PHE A 91 9.12 -0.22 15.99
N GLU A 92 8.63 0.05 17.18
CA GLU A 92 7.92 -0.93 18.00
C GLU A 92 6.43 -0.80 17.75
N ILE A 93 5.80 -1.88 17.33
CA ILE A 93 4.43 -1.90 16.80
C ILE A 93 3.65 -2.97 17.57
N PRO A 94 3.19 -2.67 18.78
CA PRO A 94 2.45 -3.62 19.58
C PRO A 94 1.08 -3.92 18.97
N LEU A 95 0.49 -5.06 19.32
CA LEU A 95 -0.87 -5.42 18.89
C LEU A 95 -1.91 -4.41 19.37
N GLN A 96 -1.70 -3.85 20.56
CA GLN A 96 -2.54 -2.82 21.18
C GLN A 96 -1.69 -1.74 21.82
N GLY A 97 -2.26 -0.55 21.97
CA GLY A 97 -1.57 0.58 22.59
C GLY A 97 -0.73 1.40 21.61
N LYS A 98 0.16 2.23 22.17
CA LYS A 98 0.96 3.19 21.42
C LYS A 98 2.13 2.51 20.73
N THR A 99 2.40 2.93 19.51
CA THR A 99 3.62 2.56 18.79
C THR A 99 4.75 3.52 19.15
N ARG A 100 5.99 3.06 19.15
CA ARG A 100 7.15 3.85 19.51
C ARG A 100 8.20 3.81 18.42
N THR A 101 8.98 4.86 18.30
CA THR A 101 10.17 4.89 17.45
C THR A 101 11.23 5.81 18.01
N ASN A 102 12.48 5.42 17.85
CA ASN A 102 13.65 6.25 18.14
C ASN A 102 14.11 7.08 16.92
N PHE A 103 13.30 7.19 15.86
CA PHE A 103 13.61 8.00 14.68
C PHE A 103 13.83 9.46 15.09
N ALA A 104 15.09 9.93 15.02
CA ALA A 104 15.50 11.23 15.53
C ALA A 104 15.23 12.37 14.53
N PRO A 105 15.10 13.62 15.04
CA PRO A 105 15.06 14.80 14.18
C PRO A 105 16.34 14.93 13.35
N GLY A 106 16.20 15.22 12.05
CA GLY A 106 17.31 15.40 11.12
C GLY A 106 17.78 14.12 10.41
N GLU A 107 17.22 12.98 10.75
CA GLU A 107 17.44 11.73 10.00
C GLU A 107 16.74 11.77 8.63
N ASP A 108 17.16 10.85 7.75
CA ASP A 108 16.62 10.74 6.41
C ASP A 108 15.09 10.44 6.44
N VAL A 109 14.32 11.36 5.88
CA VAL A 109 12.86 11.27 5.83
C VAL A 109 12.35 10.03 5.09
N SER A 110 13.16 9.43 4.20
CA SER A 110 12.80 8.18 3.51
C SER A 110 12.68 7.01 4.48
N LEU A 111 13.53 6.94 5.51
CA LEU A 111 13.44 5.96 6.60
C LEU A 111 12.12 6.11 7.35
N PHE A 112 11.76 7.34 7.73
CA PHE A 112 10.49 7.58 8.40
C PHE A 112 9.29 7.22 7.53
N ARG A 113 9.31 7.65 6.26
CA ARG A 113 8.23 7.36 5.30
C ARG A 113 7.99 5.86 5.16
N PHE A 114 9.07 5.07 5.04
CA PHE A 114 8.97 3.62 4.91
C PHE A 114 8.61 2.95 6.24
N GLY A 115 9.22 3.37 7.36
CA GLY A 115 8.86 2.88 8.69
C GLY A 115 7.40 3.12 9.04
N LEU A 116 6.87 4.30 8.71
CA LEU A 116 5.45 4.60 8.89
C LEU A 116 4.56 3.76 7.97
N TRP A 117 5.00 3.45 6.74
CA TRP A 117 4.31 2.53 5.84
C TRP A 117 4.21 1.13 6.44
N MET A 118 5.31 0.61 6.99
CA MET A 118 5.33 -0.69 7.67
C MET A 118 4.42 -0.70 8.89
N LEU A 119 4.56 0.30 9.77
CA LEU A 119 3.71 0.47 10.95
C LEU A 119 2.22 0.53 10.58
N PHE A 120 1.88 1.38 9.60
CA PHE A 120 0.51 1.52 9.15
C PHE A 120 -0.06 0.18 8.68
N ASN A 121 0.64 -0.53 7.79
CA ASN A 121 0.15 -1.78 7.22
C ASN A 121 0.07 -2.91 8.25
N LEU A 122 1.02 -3.04 9.17
CA LEU A 122 1.00 -4.02 10.26
C LEU A 122 -0.21 -3.85 11.19
N ARG A 123 -0.65 -2.62 11.40
CA ARG A 123 -1.86 -2.31 12.18
C ARG A 123 -3.14 -2.37 11.33
N ALA A 124 -3.09 -1.82 10.11
CA ALA A 124 -4.22 -1.67 9.22
C ALA A 124 -4.78 -3.01 8.73
N VAL A 125 -3.91 -4.00 8.48
CA VAL A 125 -4.35 -5.30 7.98
C VAL A 125 -5.32 -6.00 8.93
N ARG A 126 -5.12 -5.86 10.24
CA ARG A 126 -6.04 -6.37 11.27
C ARG A 126 -7.35 -5.61 11.34
N LEU A 127 -7.37 -4.39 10.80
CA LEU A 127 -8.55 -3.54 10.67
C LEU A 127 -9.21 -3.67 9.29
N GLY A 128 -8.81 -4.65 8.48
CA GLY A 128 -9.38 -4.93 7.17
C GLY A 128 -8.94 -3.98 6.06
N ALA A 129 -7.75 -3.38 6.19
CA ALA A 129 -7.16 -2.53 5.16
C ALA A 129 -5.69 -2.89 4.92
N VAL A 130 -5.23 -2.86 3.67
CA VAL A 130 -3.85 -3.19 3.32
C VAL A 130 -3.39 -2.45 2.07
N ALA A 131 -2.14 -2.04 2.04
CA ALA A 131 -1.52 -1.50 0.83
C ALA A 131 -1.35 -2.58 -0.24
N ILE A 132 -1.48 -2.17 -1.50
CA ILE A 132 -1.18 -3.01 -2.67
C ILE A 132 -0.22 -2.28 -3.61
N HIS A 133 0.83 -2.95 -4.07
CA HIS A 133 1.73 -2.37 -5.06
C HIS A 133 1.04 -2.26 -6.42
N SER A 134 0.44 -1.10 -6.71
CA SER A 134 -0.29 -0.85 -7.94
C SER A 134 -0.35 0.63 -8.31
N SER A 135 -0.60 0.92 -9.60
CA SER A 135 -1.01 2.25 -10.06
C SER A 135 -2.51 2.25 -10.30
N VAL A 136 -3.24 3.25 -9.77
CA VAL A 136 -4.71 3.28 -9.78
C VAL A 136 -5.23 4.39 -10.66
N LEU A 137 -6.02 4.00 -11.64
CA LEU A 137 -6.78 4.87 -12.53
C LEU A 137 -8.22 5.00 -12.08
N ILE A 138 -8.78 6.20 -12.21
CA ILE A 138 -10.19 6.47 -12.02
C ILE A 138 -10.82 6.83 -13.35
N HIS A 139 -11.87 6.11 -13.72
CA HIS A 139 -12.72 6.42 -14.87
C HIS A 139 -14.17 6.15 -14.50
N ARG A 140 -15.08 7.06 -14.83
CA ARG A 140 -16.52 6.98 -14.51
C ARG A 140 -16.80 6.66 -13.03
N ASN A 141 -16.09 7.34 -12.13
CA ASN A 141 -16.18 7.15 -10.67
C ASN A 141 -15.89 5.73 -10.18
N ARG A 142 -15.12 4.95 -10.91
CA ARG A 142 -14.66 3.61 -10.53
C ARG A 142 -13.17 3.46 -10.76
N ALA A 143 -12.54 2.59 -9.98
CA ALA A 143 -11.10 2.39 -9.99
C ALA A 143 -10.68 1.16 -10.79
N VAL A 144 -9.64 1.30 -11.61
CA VAL A 144 -8.91 0.19 -12.22
C VAL A 144 -7.49 0.17 -11.66
N LEU A 145 -7.09 -0.96 -11.07
CA LEU A 145 -5.78 -1.13 -10.47
C LEU A 145 -4.86 -1.88 -11.44
N CYS A 146 -3.80 -1.19 -11.89
CA CYS A 146 -2.77 -1.77 -12.75
C CYS A 146 -1.68 -2.44 -11.91
N LEU A 147 -1.49 -3.73 -12.10
CA LEU A 147 -0.55 -4.60 -11.39
C LEU A 147 0.58 -5.05 -12.32
N GLY A 148 1.71 -5.39 -11.74
CA GLY A 148 2.88 -5.94 -12.43
C GLY A 148 4.16 -5.59 -11.69
N GLU A 149 5.22 -6.31 -11.99
CA GLU A 149 6.54 -6.06 -11.41
C GLU A 149 7.10 -4.69 -11.81
N SER A 150 8.17 -4.26 -11.17
CA SER A 150 8.88 -3.05 -11.58
C SER A 150 9.32 -3.19 -13.05
N GLY A 151 9.10 -2.15 -13.85
CA GLY A 151 9.47 -2.16 -15.27
C GLY A 151 8.46 -2.83 -16.22
N THR A 152 7.38 -3.43 -15.75
CA THR A 152 6.36 -4.04 -16.64
C THR A 152 5.55 -3.04 -17.47
N GLY A 153 5.65 -1.73 -17.15
CA GLY A 153 4.96 -0.68 -17.90
C GLY A 153 3.70 -0.13 -17.22
N LYS A 154 3.49 -0.34 -15.90
CA LYS A 154 2.35 0.24 -15.16
C LYS A 154 2.19 1.73 -15.42
N SER A 155 3.22 2.54 -15.16
CA SER A 155 3.16 4.00 -15.35
C SER A 155 2.98 4.40 -16.82
N THR A 156 3.52 3.61 -17.76
CA THR A 156 3.26 3.82 -19.20
C THR A 156 1.80 3.58 -19.53
N HIS A 157 1.22 2.48 -19.04
CA HIS A 157 -0.17 2.13 -19.32
C HIS A 157 -1.15 3.13 -18.69
N THR A 158 -0.88 3.57 -17.44
CA THR A 158 -1.70 4.60 -16.79
C THR A 158 -1.59 5.96 -17.48
N ARG A 159 -0.42 6.30 -18.04
CA ARG A 159 -0.26 7.50 -18.87
C ARG A 159 -1.09 7.40 -20.15
N LEU A 160 -1.03 6.25 -20.86
CA LEU A 160 -1.80 6.02 -22.08
C LEU A 160 -3.32 6.12 -21.83
N TRP A 161 -3.83 5.64 -20.71
CA TRP A 161 -5.24 5.83 -20.34
C TRP A 161 -5.57 7.31 -20.21
N ARG A 162 -4.76 8.08 -19.49
CA ARG A 162 -5.02 9.52 -19.27
C ARG A 162 -4.91 10.36 -20.53
N GLU A 163 -4.05 9.96 -21.47
CA GLU A 163 -3.85 10.67 -22.74
C GLU A 163 -4.95 10.34 -23.77
N ASN A 164 -5.52 9.14 -23.74
CA ASN A 164 -6.39 8.66 -24.82
C ASN A 164 -7.84 8.39 -24.38
N ILE A 165 -8.14 8.35 -23.09
CA ILE A 165 -9.48 8.07 -22.56
C ILE A 165 -9.93 9.25 -21.73
N GLU A 166 -10.89 10.00 -22.25
CA GLU A 166 -11.42 11.19 -21.61
C GLU A 166 -11.99 10.88 -20.20
N GLY A 167 -11.78 11.80 -19.26
CA GLY A 167 -12.24 11.66 -17.88
C GLY A 167 -11.50 10.62 -17.06
N THR A 168 -10.27 10.24 -17.49
CA THR A 168 -9.40 9.35 -16.73
C THR A 168 -8.40 10.12 -15.89
N GLU A 169 -8.32 9.81 -14.60
CA GLU A 169 -7.42 10.42 -13.64
C GLU A 169 -6.58 9.38 -12.90
N LEU A 170 -5.45 9.80 -12.34
CA LEU A 170 -4.63 8.97 -11.44
C LEU A 170 -5.07 9.21 -9.99
N LEU A 171 -5.29 8.16 -9.22
CA LEU A 171 -5.57 8.23 -7.79
C LEU A 171 -4.31 8.07 -6.94
N ASN A 172 -3.50 7.10 -7.28
CA ASN A 172 -2.23 6.79 -6.60
C ASN A 172 -1.31 6.03 -7.56
N ASP A 173 -0.01 6.18 -7.40
CA ASP A 173 1.00 5.48 -8.21
C ASP A 173 2.04 4.84 -7.29
N ASP A 174 1.71 3.72 -6.69
CA ASP A 174 2.59 2.84 -5.92
C ASP A 174 1.89 2.04 -4.81
N SER A 175 1.27 2.72 -3.83
CA SER A 175 0.84 2.07 -2.58
C SER A 175 -0.56 2.51 -2.12
N PRO A 176 -1.60 2.39 -2.98
CA PRO A 176 -2.98 2.62 -2.58
C PRO A 176 -3.42 1.59 -1.54
N ILE A 177 -4.50 1.90 -0.80
CA ILE A 177 -5.02 1.03 0.25
C ILE A 177 -6.30 0.33 -0.23
N LEU A 178 -6.33 -0.99 -0.11
CA LEU A 178 -7.53 -1.81 -0.30
C LEU A 178 -8.29 -1.95 1.02
N ALA A 179 -9.61 -1.84 0.96
CA ALA A 179 -10.50 -2.16 2.07
C ALA A 179 -11.92 -2.45 1.56
N LEU A 180 -12.79 -2.94 2.46
CA LEU A 180 -14.23 -2.97 2.22
C LEU A 180 -14.86 -1.72 2.88
N LYS A 181 -15.53 -0.89 2.07
CA LYS A 181 -16.36 0.21 2.58
C LYS A 181 -17.82 -0.20 2.51
N GLU A 182 -18.45 -0.37 3.68
CA GLU A 182 -19.85 -0.83 3.75
C GLU A 182 -20.08 -2.12 2.93
N GLY A 183 -19.11 -3.02 2.98
CA GLY A 183 -19.14 -4.29 2.24
C GLY A 183 -18.70 -4.18 0.77
N VAL A 184 -18.45 -2.98 0.22
CA VAL A 184 -18.04 -2.77 -1.16
C VAL A 184 -16.51 -2.74 -1.30
N ALA A 185 -15.98 -3.53 -2.22
CA ALA A 185 -14.55 -3.53 -2.55
C ALA A 185 -14.11 -2.12 -3.02
N THR A 186 -13.27 -1.47 -2.24
CA THR A 186 -12.92 -0.05 -2.39
C THR A 186 -11.40 0.13 -2.33
N VAL A 187 -10.89 1.02 -3.16
CA VAL A 187 -9.50 1.48 -3.11
C VAL A 187 -9.45 2.94 -2.69
N TYR A 188 -8.50 3.24 -1.84
CA TYR A 188 -8.22 4.58 -1.32
C TYR A 188 -6.86 5.07 -1.80
N GLY A 189 -6.75 6.35 -2.08
CA GLY A 189 -5.45 7.00 -2.19
C GLY A 189 -4.70 6.96 -0.87
N SER A 190 -3.39 7.15 -0.93
CA SER A 190 -2.52 7.05 0.24
C SER A 190 -1.43 8.12 0.23
N PRO A 191 -0.77 8.37 1.37
CA PRO A 191 0.39 9.26 1.44
C PRO A 191 1.65 8.69 0.77
N TRP A 192 1.64 7.43 0.38
CA TRP A 192 2.76 6.76 -0.28
C TRP A 192 2.51 6.68 -1.78
N SER A 193 3.40 7.31 -2.55
CA SER A 193 3.37 7.33 -4.01
C SER A 193 4.77 7.10 -4.55
N GLY A 194 4.88 6.49 -5.73
CA GLY A 194 6.14 6.20 -6.36
C GLY A 194 6.75 7.40 -7.11
N LYS A 195 7.25 7.13 -8.33
CA LYS A 195 7.92 8.14 -9.16
C LYS A 195 7.01 9.30 -9.58
N THR A 196 5.70 9.06 -9.65
CA THR A 196 4.72 10.13 -9.93
C THR A 196 4.06 10.53 -8.61
N PRO A 197 4.43 11.66 -7.99
CA PRO A 197 3.80 12.14 -6.77
C PRO A 197 2.29 12.31 -6.98
N CYS A 198 1.49 11.50 -6.29
CA CYS A 198 0.04 11.53 -6.36
C CYS A 198 -0.56 11.18 -5.00
N TYR A 199 -0.87 12.20 -4.22
CA TYR A 199 -1.35 12.10 -2.85
C TYR A 199 -2.78 12.63 -2.77
N ARG A 200 -3.77 11.76 -2.99
CA ARG A 200 -5.19 12.14 -3.05
C ARG A 200 -5.96 11.41 -1.94
N ASN A 201 -6.56 12.15 -1.03
CA ASN A 201 -7.44 11.59 0.00
C ASN A 201 -8.85 11.36 -0.57
N LEU A 202 -8.93 10.46 -1.53
CA LEU A 202 -10.17 10.06 -2.22
C LEU A 202 -10.26 8.54 -2.24
N HIS A 203 -11.47 8.02 -2.48
CA HIS A 203 -11.70 6.57 -2.60
C HIS A 203 -12.76 6.27 -3.65
N TYR A 204 -12.66 5.09 -4.26
CA TYR A 204 -13.57 4.66 -5.30
C TYR A 204 -13.83 3.15 -5.22
N PRO A 205 -15.05 2.70 -5.56
CA PRO A 205 -15.33 1.29 -5.77
C PRO A 205 -14.41 0.73 -6.85
N ILE A 206 -13.91 -0.49 -6.64
CA ILE A 206 -13.04 -1.16 -7.59
C ILE A 206 -13.88 -1.70 -8.75
N GLN A 207 -13.53 -1.32 -9.98
CA GLN A 207 -14.10 -1.87 -11.21
C GLN A 207 -13.43 -3.17 -11.61
N GLY A 208 -12.11 -3.25 -11.44
CA GLY A 208 -11.33 -4.44 -11.74
C GLY A 208 -9.84 -4.23 -11.55
N PHE A 209 -9.11 -5.33 -11.63
CA PHE A 209 -7.65 -5.36 -11.60
C PHE A 209 -7.11 -5.74 -12.97
N LEU A 210 -6.01 -5.14 -13.36
CA LEU A 210 -5.37 -5.33 -14.65
C LEU A 210 -3.89 -5.71 -14.45
N ARG A 211 -3.59 -7.02 -14.51
CA ARG A 211 -2.20 -7.47 -14.50
C ARG A 211 -1.59 -7.29 -15.87
N LEU A 212 -0.50 -6.52 -15.92
CA LEU A 212 0.20 -6.19 -17.15
C LEU A 212 1.36 -7.14 -17.42
N SER A 213 1.56 -7.46 -18.69
CA SER A 213 2.82 -8.03 -19.19
C SER A 213 3.12 -7.53 -20.60
N GLN A 214 4.39 -7.33 -20.92
CA GLN A 214 4.81 -6.91 -22.25
C GLN A 214 4.63 -8.06 -23.24
N ALA A 215 4.12 -7.75 -24.43
CA ALA A 215 3.91 -8.71 -25.50
C ALA A 215 3.92 -7.99 -26.86
N PRO A 216 4.16 -8.71 -27.98
CA PRO A 216 4.15 -8.15 -29.32
C PRO A 216 2.72 -7.89 -29.85
N VAL A 217 1.68 -8.24 -29.10
CA VAL A 217 0.28 -8.08 -29.47
C VAL A 217 -0.54 -7.61 -28.25
N ASN A 218 -1.69 -7.00 -28.51
CA ASN A 218 -2.63 -6.61 -27.46
C ASN A 218 -3.68 -7.69 -27.28
N GLU A 219 -3.65 -8.38 -26.15
CA GLU A 219 -4.61 -9.43 -25.76
C GLU A 219 -5.02 -9.26 -24.30
N ILE A 220 -6.31 -9.35 -24.02
CA ILE A 220 -6.85 -9.31 -22.66
C ILE A 220 -7.73 -10.51 -22.40
N ARG A 221 -7.62 -11.08 -21.19
CA ARG A 221 -8.49 -12.17 -20.75
C ARG A 221 -8.82 -12.04 -19.26
N ALA A 222 -10.02 -12.39 -18.87
CA ALA A 222 -10.36 -12.55 -17.47
C ALA A 222 -9.65 -13.79 -16.90
N LEU A 223 -9.19 -13.68 -15.66
CA LEU A 223 -8.55 -14.78 -14.95
C LEU A 223 -9.59 -15.57 -14.13
N SER A 224 -9.37 -16.89 -14.01
CA SER A 224 -10.11 -17.70 -13.03
C SER A 224 -9.80 -17.22 -11.60
N THR A 225 -10.66 -17.54 -10.64
CA THR A 225 -10.48 -17.09 -9.24
C THR A 225 -9.11 -17.47 -8.67
N LEU A 226 -8.63 -18.67 -8.93
CA LEU A 226 -7.31 -19.12 -8.46
C LEU A 226 -6.17 -18.32 -9.10
N MET A 227 -6.24 -18.08 -10.41
CA MET A 227 -5.24 -17.27 -11.12
C MET A 227 -5.32 -15.79 -10.72
N ALA A 228 -6.52 -15.28 -10.47
CA ALA A 228 -6.76 -13.93 -9.97
C ALA A 228 -6.09 -13.74 -8.61
N TYR A 229 -6.31 -14.66 -7.67
CA TYR A 229 -5.66 -14.64 -6.36
C TYR A 229 -4.13 -14.66 -6.48
N GLY A 230 -3.57 -15.61 -7.26
CA GLY A 230 -2.13 -15.69 -7.49
C GLY A 230 -1.54 -14.45 -8.20
N SER A 231 -2.37 -13.67 -8.91
CA SER A 231 -1.93 -12.40 -9.54
C SER A 231 -1.90 -11.23 -8.57
N LEU A 232 -2.73 -11.24 -7.52
CA LEU A 232 -2.77 -10.18 -6.50
C LEU A 232 -1.73 -10.38 -5.40
N GLN A 233 -1.50 -11.63 -4.99
CA GLN A 233 -0.63 -11.98 -3.87
C GLN A 233 0.78 -11.36 -3.93
N PRO A 234 1.50 -11.37 -5.07
CA PRO A 234 2.83 -10.76 -5.16
C PRO A 234 2.85 -9.23 -5.01
N SER A 235 1.67 -8.59 -5.08
CA SER A 235 1.53 -7.14 -4.92
C SER A 235 1.18 -6.72 -3.48
N MET A 236 0.98 -7.68 -2.57
CA MET A 236 0.78 -7.42 -1.14
C MET A 236 2.11 -7.16 -0.44
N PRO A 237 2.12 -6.62 0.79
CA PRO A 237 3.35 -6.47 1.56
C PRO A 237 4.06 -7.83 1.73
N PRO A 238 5.25 -8.04 1.13
CA PRO A 238 5.84 -9.39 1.00
C PRO A 238 6.18 -10.02 2.35
N SER A 239 6.70 -9.23 3.29
CA SER A 239 7.08 -9.69 4.63
C SER A 239 5.91 -10.25 5.45
N PHE A 240 4.67 -9.88 5.10
CA PHE A 240 3.47 -10.32 5.84
C PHE A 240 3.11 -11.77 5.58
N SER A 241 3.63 -12.37 4.53
CA SER A 241 3.46 -13.80 4.25
C SER A 241 4.20 -14.72 5.25
N TYR A 242 5.16 -14.17 5.99
CA TYR A 242 5.90 -14.89 7.03
C TYR A 242 5.21 -14.86 8.41
N ASP A 243 4.12 -14.12 8.55
CA ASP A 243 3.25 -14.12 9.74
C ASP A 243 1.88 -14.69 9.37
N SER A 244 1.52 -15.84 9.93
CA SER A 244 0.27 -16.53 9.60
C SER A 244 -0.97 -15.70 9.87
N GLU A 245 -1.00 -14.91 10.94
CA GLU A 245 -2.14 -14.04 11.28
C GLU A 245 -2.32 -12.92 10.24
N LEU A 246 -1.22 -12.25 9.87
CA LEU A 246 -1.25 -11.20 8.85
C LEU A 246 -1.63 -11.77 7.48
N PHE A 247 -1.08 -12.94 7.15
CA PHE A 247 -1.39 -13.66 5.92
C PHE A 247 -2.87 -14.03 5.82
N ASP A 248 -3.45 -14.53 6.91
CA ASP A 248 -4.88 -14.87 6.96
C ASP A 248 -5.76 -13.63 6.84
N CYS A 249 -5.41 -12.51 7.47
CA CYS A 249 -6.12 -11.24 7.32
C CYS A 249 -6.12 -10.77 5.84
N ILE A 250 -4.97 -10.82 5.17
CA ILE A 250 -4.85 -10.48 3.74
C ILE A 250 -5.71 -11.41 2.90
N ASN A 251 -5.65 -12.72 3.12
CA ASN A 251 -6.39 -13.72 2.36
C ASN A 251 -7.91 -13.54 2.50
N ASN A 252 -8.38 -13.23 3.69
CA ASN A 252 -9.78 -12.94 3.96
C ASN A 252 -10.25 -11.69 3.19
N LEU A 253 -9.45 -10.61 3.22
CA LEU A 253 -9.74 -9.39 2.49
C LEU A 253 -9.74 -9.61 0.98
N LEU A 254 -8.69 -10.25 0.43
CA LEU A 254 -8.59 -10.55 -1.00
C LEU A 254 -9.75 -11.44 -1.47
N SER A 255 -10.11 -12.45 -0.68
CA SER A 255 -11.26 -13.32 -0.99
C SER A 255 -12.57 -12.54 -1.04
N ALA A 256 -12.78 -11.60 -0.13
CA ALA A 256 -13.97 -10.74 -0.14
C ALA A 256 -13.99 -9.78 -1.34
N ILE A 257 -12.84 -9.23 -1.73
CA ILE A 257 -12.69 -8.36 -2.91
C ILE A 257 -12.92 -9.15 -4.19
N LEU A 258 -12.32 -10.34 -4.35
CA LEU A 258 -12.43 -11.16 -5.54
C LEU A 258 -13.84 -11.74 -5.78
N ARG A 259 -14.69 -11.80 -4.76
CA ARG A 259 -16.12 -12.11 -4.94
C ARG A 259 -16.90 -11.02 -5.68
N GLN A 260 -16.37 -9.78 -5.69
CA GLN A 260 -17.05 -8.60 -6.23
C GLN A 260 -16.38 -8.05 -7.48
N THR A 261 -15.13 -8.43 -7.74
CA THR A 261 -14.29 -7.82 -8.78
C THR A 261 -13.63 -8.90 -9.64
N LYS A 262 -13.35 -8.56 -10.89
CA LYS A 262 -12.59 -9.41 -11.80
C LYS A 262 -11.13 -8.95 -11.88
N VAL A 263 -10.24 -9.90 -12.14
CA VAL A 263 -8.85 -9.67 -12.50
C VAL A 263 -8.66 -10.07 -13.95
N TYR A 264 -8.06 -9.17 -14.71
CA TYR A 264 -7.73 -9.39 -16.11
C TYR A 264 -6.21 -9.46 -16.29
N HIS A 265 -5.77 -10.30 -17.21
CA HIS A 265 -4.39 -10.29 -17.70
C HIS A 265 -4.36 -9.62 -19.06
N LEU A 266 -3.66 -8.49 -19.14
CA LEU A 266 -3.39 -7.76 -20.36
C LEU A 266 -1.95 -8.00 -20.78
N ARG A 267 -1.76 -8.69 -21.89
CA ARG A 267 -0.52 -8.80 -22.64
C ARG A 267 -0.54 -7.70 -23.69
N CYS A 268 0.40 -6.76 -23.67
CA CYS A 268 0.24 -5.59 -24.50
C CYS A 268 1.54 -4.92 -24.97
N LEU A 269 1.38 -4.18 -26.07
CA LEU A 269 2.27 -3.13 -26.54
C LEU A 269 2.05 -1.83 -25.72
N PRO A 270 3.02 -0.94 -25.65
CA PRO A 270 2.88 0.38 -25.04
C PRO A 270 2.19 1.40 -25.98
N ASN A 271 0.95 1.13 -26.38
CA ASN A 271 0.19 1.95 -27.32
C ASN A 271 -1.24 2.28 -26.84
N ALA A 272 -1.92 3.22 -27.50
CA ALA A 272 -3.27 3.64 -27.18
C ALA A 272 -4.30 2.52 -27.32
N GLU A 273 -4.12 1.62 -28.26
CA GLU A 273 -5.01 0.46 -28.49
C GLU A 273 -5.08 -0.45 -27.29
N ALA A 274 -3.94 -0.66 -26.57
CA ALA A 274 -3.92 -1.45 -25.35
C ALA A 274 -4.78 -0.82 -24.23
N ALA A 275 -4.74 0.51 -24.10
CA ALA A 275 -5.55 1.24 -23.12
C ALA A 275 -7.05 1.14 -23.46
N GLU A 276 -7.40 1.31 -24.72
CA GLU A 276 -8.79 1.24 -25.18
C GLU A 276 -9.34 -0.20 -25.08
N LEU A 277 -8.56 -1.22 -25.45
CA LEU A 277 -8.93 -2.62 -25.28
C LEU A 277 -9.23 -2.95 -23.80
N ALA A 278 -8.37 -2.50 -22.89
CA ALA A 278 -8.57 -2.71 -21.46
C ALA A 278 -9.82 -2.00 -20.97
N ARG A 279 -10.05 -0.74 -21.36
CA ARG A 279 -11.25 0.00 -21.01
C ARG A 279 -12.53 -0.69 -21.49
N GLN A 280 -12.59 -1.05 -22.77
CA GLN A 280 -13.74 -1.72 -23.33
C GLN A 280 -14.05 -3.02 -22.59
N THR A 281 -13.06 -3.87 -22.37
CA THR A 281 -13.25 -5.16 -21.70
C THR A 281 -13.74 -4.98 -20.25
N ILE A 282 -13.08 -4.13 -19.47
CA ILE A 282 -13.37 -3.96 -18.04
C ILE A 282 -14.73 -3.31 -17.80
N TYR A 283 -15.17 -2.39 -18.68
CA TYR A 283 -16.43 -1.66 -18.50
C TYR A 283 -17.62 -2.22 -19.30
N THR A 284 -17.41 -3.18 -20.20
CA THR A 284 -18.51 -3.82 -20.97
C THR A 284 -19.03 -5.08 -20.25
N GLU A 285 -18.18 -5.81 -19.55
CA GLU A 285 -18.55 -7.04 -18.84
C GLU A 285 -19.32 -6.81 -17.50
N THR A 286 -19.66 -5.58 -17.18
CA THR A 286 -20.33 -5.19 -15.92
C THR A 286 -21.84 -4.94 -16.12
N ARG A 287 -22.49 -5.73 -16.97
CA ARG A 287 -23.97 -5.75 -17.10
C ARG A 287 -24.57 -6.93 -16.37
#